data_218c81dd050b00e998cbdaca31f6ac46
#
_entry.id   218c81dd050b00e998cbdaca31f6ac46
#
_cell.length_a   1.000
_cell.length_b   1.000
_cell.length_c   1.000
_cell.angle_alpha   90.00
_cell.angle_beta   90.00
_cell.angle_gamma   90.00
#
_symmetry.space_group_name_H-M   'P 1'
#
loop_
_entity.id
_entity.type
_entity.pdbx_description
1 polymer ?
#
loop_
_entity_poly.entity_id
_entity_poly.type
_entity_poly.pdbx_seq_one_letter_code
_entity_poly.pdbx_strand_id
1 'polypeptide(L)'
;MKRIALALAILLMATTAMAQTWYTANQVTLAWDAVPMPICGPGTANPPICPTPNGPAVGTMKYQVYSRNDLVSLGTKIGGEITATQLLISFTNWGNYYLGVESIVYYSGQTVGIKSATKSWSNMAEVTNNNPFGVMFFAAPGGVGGLRLIP
;
A
#
# COMPACT_ATOMS: atom_id res chain seq x y z
N MET A 1 -5.94 46.67 12.19
CA MET A 1 -6.96 45.66 12.02
C MET A 1 -6.68 44.71 10.83
N LYS A 2 -6.27 45.15 9.63
CA LYS A 2 -5.98 44.26 8.47
C LYS A 2 -4.84 43.24 8.71
N ARG A 3 -3.83 43.54 9.52
CA ARG A 3 -2.68 42.68 9.80
C ARG A 3 -3.04 41.51 10.76
N ILE A 4 -4.00 41.73 11.65
CA ILE A 4 -4.48 40.70 12.60
C ILE A 4 -5.35 39.66 11.88
N ALA A 5 -6.17 40.10 10.90
CA ALA A 5 -6.99 39.19 10.10
C ALA A 5 -6.14 38.23 9.22
N LEU A 6 -4.98 38.74 8.70
CA LEU A 6 -4.08 37.91 7.90
C LEU A 6 -3.37 36.84 8.75
N ALA A 7 -2.95 37.17 9.97
CA ALA A 7 -2.33 36.23 10.90
C ALA A 7 -3.32 35.15 11.35
N LEU A 8 -4.58 35.50 11.56
CA LEU A 8 -5.63 34.53 11.93
C LEU A 8 -5.99 33.57 10.76
N ALA A 9 -5.97 34.09 9.50
CA ALA A 9 -6.20 33.26 8.31
C ALA A 9 -5.06 32.26 8.09
N ILE A 10 -3.82 32.59 8.39
CA ILE A 10 -2.67 31.68 8.30
C ILE A 10 -2.73 30.60 9.41
N LEU A 11 -3.24 30.94 10.59
CA LEU A 11 -3.40 29.99 11.68
C LEU A 11 -4.54 28.98 11.43
N LEU A 12 -5.57 29.35 10.66
CA LEU A 12 -6.67 28.46 10.28
C LEU A 12 -6.31 27.50 9.12
N MET A 13 -5.20 27.75 8.42
CA MET A 13 -4.64 26.81 7.44
C MET A 13 -3.65 25.82 8.07
N ALA A 14 -3.63 25.68 9.39
CA ALA A 14 -2.99 24.53 10.03
C ALA A 14 -3.71 23.27 9.52
N THR A 15 -3.20 22.73 8.44
CA THR A 15 -3.60 21.45 7.89
C THR A 15 -3.67 20.46 9.04
N THR A 16 -4.80 19.80 9.20
CA THR A 16 -4.92 18.64 10.07
C THR A 16 -3.91 17.62 9.56
N ALA A 17 -2.69 17.67 10.09
CA ALA A 17 -1.72 16.61 9.89
C ALA A 17 -2.34 15.37 10.49
N MET A 18 -2.90 14.50 9.65
CA MET A 18 -3.40 13.20 10.08
C MET A 18 -2.25 12.49 10.75
N ALA A 19 -2.40 12.23 12.06
CA ALA A 19 -1.38 11.52 12.81
C ALA A 19 -1.27 10.11 12.24
N GLN A 20 -0.14 9.83 11.62
CA GLN A 20 0.14 8.49 11.12
C GLN A 20 0.43 7.56 12.28
N THR A 21 -0.24 6.40 12.32
CA THR A 21 0.00 5.36 13.31
C THR A 21 1.20 4.50 12.91
N TRP A 22 2.14 4.29 13.82
CA TRP A 22 3.28 3.40 13.62
C TRP A 22 3.12 2.14 14.45
N TYR A 23 3.17 0.99 13.81
CA TYR A 23 3.14 -0.33 14.45
C TYR A 23 4.55 -0.89 14.59
N THR A 24 4.98 -1.20 15.79
CA THR A 24 6.29 -1.84 16.03
C THR A 24 6.12 -3.35 15.93
N ALA A 25 6.64 -3.95 14.85
CA ALA A 25 6.52 -5.37 14.61
C ALA A 25 7.63 -5.87 13.65
N ASN A 26 8.04 -7.13 13.82
CA ASN A 26 8.90 -7.84 12.87
C ASN A 26 8.10 -8.61 11.81
N GLN A 27 6.78 -8.72 12.01
CA GLN A 27 5.87 -9.40 11.10
C GLN A 27 4.49 -8.76 11.18
N VAL A 28 3.87 -8.54 10.03
CA VAL A 28 2.51 -8.00 9.93
C VAL A 28 1.72 -8.71 8.83
N THR A 29 0.41 -8.83 9.00
CA THR A 29 -0.49 -9.21 7.92
C THR A 29 -1.08 -7.95 7.32
N LEU A 30 -0.74 -7.67 6.06
CA LEU A 30 -1.38 -6.62 5.27
C LEU A 30 -2.61 -7.23 4.59
N ALA A 31 -3.76 -6.57 4.72
CA ALA A 31 -5.00 -6.94 4.04
C ALA A 31 -5.55 -5.74 3.25
N TRP A 32 -6.29 -6.01 2.20
CA TRP A 32 -6.93 -5.01 1.33
C TRP A 32 -8.25 -5.52 0.76
N ASP A 33 -9.08 -4.61 0.28
CA ASP A 33 -10.33 -4.96 -0.36
C ASP A 33 -10.11 -5.51 -1.78
N ALA A 34 -10.90 -6.49 -2.16
CA ALA A 34 -10.85 -7.06 -3.50
C ALA A 34 -11.25 -6.00 -4.54
N VAL A 35 -10.42 -5.82 -5.55
CA VAL A 35 -10.75 -4.96 -6.69
C VAL A 35 -11.62 -5.77 -7.65
N PRO A 36 -12.83 -5.29 -8.00
CA PRO A 36 -13.70 -5.98 -8.96
C PRO A 36 -13.09 -5.97 -10.37
N MET A 37 -13.47 -6.94 -11.19
CA MET A 37 -13.12 -6.93 -12.60
C MET A 37 -13.73 -5.69 -13.30
N PRO A 38 -12.99 -5.07 -14.23
CA PRO A 38 -13.50 -3.95 -15.00
C PRO A 38 -14.81 -4.28 -15.72
N ILE A 39 -15.67 -3.28 -15.88
CA ILE A 39 -16.94 -3.43 -16.62
C ILE A 39 -16.69 -3.16 -18.10
N CYS A 40 -17.21 -4.04 -18.95
CA CYS A 40 -17.18 -3.88 -20.39
C CYS A 40 -18.06 -2.70 -20.82
N GLY A 41 -17.59 -1.94 -21.81
CA GLY A 41 -18.33 -0.79 -22.32
C GLY A 41 -19.65 -1.18 -23.02
N PRO A 42 -20.57 -0.21 -23.19
CA PRO A 42 -21.82 -0.43 -23.92
C PRO A 42 -21.53 -0.79 -25.39
N GLY A 43 -22.17 -1.86 -25.88
CA GLY A 43 -22.02 -2.30 -27.26
C GLY A 43 -20.75 -3.08 -27.59
N THR A 44 -19.86 -3.29 -26.64
CA THR A 44 -18.61 -4.04 -26.84
C THR A 44 -18.75 -5.48 -26.34
N ALA A 45 -19.39 -6.34 -27.15
CA ALA A 45 -19.19 -7.77 -26.99
C ALA A 45 -17.88 -8.15 -27.71
N ASN A 46 -16.84 -8.46 -26.94
CA ASN A 46 -15.54 -8.92 -27.47
C ASN A 46 -15.11 -10.19 -26.73
N PRO A 47 -15.71 -11.36 -27.03
CA PRO A 47 -15.26 -12.62 -26.45
C PRO A 47 -13.78 -12.91 -26.81
N PRO A 48 -12.97 -13.49 -25.91
CA PRO A 48 -13.37 -14.03 -24.59
C PRO A 48 -13.33 -13.00 -23.45
N ILE A 49 -12.96 -11.75 -23.68
CA ILE A 49 -12.71 -10.75 -22.62
C ILE A 49 -14.05 -10.14 -22.14
N CYS A 50 -14.90 -9.74 -23.08
CA CYS A 50 -16.18 -9.08 -22.81
C CYS A 50 -17.33 -9.93 -23.40
N PRO A 51 -17.81 -10.98 -22.75
CA PRO A 51 -18.86 -11.83 -23.29
C PRO A 51 -20.22 -11.14 -23.35
N THR A 52 -20.47 -10.18 -22.47
CA THR A 52 -21.70 -9.40 -22.42
C THR A 52 -21.42 -7.90 -22.32
N PRO A 53 -22.13 -7.05 -23.10
CA PRO A 53 -22.06 -5.60 -22.91
C PRO A 53 -22.50 -5.20 -21.49
N ASN A 54 -21.82 -4.20 -20.90
CA ASN A 54 -22.06 -3.72 -19.55
C ASN A 54 -21.86 -4.78 -18.42
N GLY A 55 -21.41 -5.98 -18.75
CA GLY A 55 -21.05 -7.01 -17.78
C GLY A 55 -19.59 -6.92 -17.33
N PRO A 56 -19.20 -7.67 -16.30
CA PRO A 56 -17.80 -7.73 -15.90
C PRO A 56 -16.95 -8.40 -16.98
N ALA A 57 -15.75 -7.90 -17.18
CA ALA A 57 -14.77 -8.56 -18.03
C ALA A 57 -14.35 -9.92 -17.44
N VAL A 58 -14.02 -10.87 -18.30
CA VAL A 58 -13.52 -12.19 -17.88
C VAL A 58 -12.01 -12.20 -17.75
N GLY A 59 -11.52 -12.66 -16.62
CA GLY A 59 -10.08 -12.69 -16.34
C GLY A 59 -9.77 -13.01 -14.89
N THR A 60 -8.54 -12.72 -14.49
CA THR A 60 -8.07 -12.93 -13.12
C THR A 60 -7.48 -11.63 -12.57
N MET A 61 -7.93 -11.20 -11.40
CA MET A 61 -7.30 -10.13 -10.64
C MET A 61 -6.19 -10.70 -9.78
N LYS A 62 -5.01 -10.08 -9.87
CA LYS A 62 -3.87 -10.36 -9.00
C LYS A 62 -3.39 -9.10 -8.33
N TYR A 63 -2.58 -9.25 -7.31
CA TYR A 63 -2.02 -8.17 -6.51
C TYR A 63 -0.52 -8.35 -6.36
N GLN A 64 0.23 -7.27 -6.48
CA GLN A 64 1.64 -7.20 -6.13
C GLN A 64 1.81 -6.30 -4.92
N VAL A 65 2.43 -6.82 -3.88
CA VAL A 65 2.73 -6.06 -2.66
C VAL A 65 4.12 -5.45 -2.76
N TYR A 66 4.26 -4.27 -2.17
CA TYR A 66 5.49 -3.48 -2.15
C TYR A 66 5.79 -2.96 -0.74
N SER A 67 7.04 -2.68 -0.47
CA SER A 67 7.46 -1.86 0.68
C SER A 67 8.37 -0.72 0.22
N ARG A 68 8.35 0.37 0.97
CA ARG A 68 9.29 1.49 0.82
C ARG A 68 9.59 2.09 2.20
N ASN A 69 10.74 2.72 2.34
CA ASN A 69 11.18 3.39 3.57
C ASN A 69 11.12 4.92 3.48
N ASP A 70 10.66 5.44 2.37
CA ASP A 70 10.47 6.88 2.13
C ASP A 70 9.08 7.13 1.51
N LEU A 71 8.72 8.40 1.29
CA LEU A 71 7.40 8.80 0.76
C LEU A 71 7.35 8.90 -0.77
N VAL A 72 8.48 8.80 -1.46
CA VAL A 72 8.58 9.15 -2.89
C VAL A 72 9.00 7.99 -3.78
N SER A 73 9.71 6.99 -3.25
CA SER A 73 10.19 5.86 -4.05
C SER A 73 9.03 4.98 -4.55
N LEU A 74 9.27 4.30 -5.67
CA LEU A 74 8.32 3.34 -6.24
C LEU A 74 8.15 2.08 -5.38
N GLY A 75 9.03 1.90 -4.39
CA GLY A 75 9.05 0.75 -3.48
C GLY A 75 9.64 -0.51 -4.11
N THR A 76 10.01 -1.44 -3.25
CA THR A 76 10.54 -2.76 -3.59
C THR A 76 9.43 -3.80 -3.51
N LYS A 77 9.36 -4.71 -4.47
CA LYS A 77 8.38 -5.82 -4.47
C LYS A 77 8.62 -6.77 -3.30
N ILE A 78 7.54 -7.20 -2.67
CA ILE A 78 7.52 -8.26 -1.68
C ILE A 78 6.88 -9.50 -2.31
N GLY A 79 7.66 -10.56 -2.46
CA GLY A 79 7.19 -11.80 -3.06
C GLY A 79 6.74 -11.66 -4.52
N GLY A 80 5.97 -12.64 -4.99
CA GLY A 80 5.35 -12.66 -6.30
C GLY A 80 3.93 -12.10 -6.31
N GLU A 81 3.30 -12.12 -7.47
CA GLU A 81 1.89 -11.76 -7.62
C GLU A 81 0.99 -12.84 -6.99
N ILE A 82 -0.04 -12.41 -6.27
CA ILE A 82 -0.98 -13.29 -5.56
C ILE A 82 -2.42 -12.94 -5.92
N THR A 83 -3.34 -13.89 -5.77
CA THR A 83 -4.79 -13.68 -5.92
C THR A 83 -5.48 -13.39 -4.59
N ALA A 84 -4.82 -13.73 -3.48
CA ALA A 84 -5.33 -13.44 -2.13
C ALA A 84 -5.36 -11.93 -1.87
N THR A 85 -6.25 -11.50 -0.99
CA THR A 85 -6.41 -10.12 -0.55
C THR A 85 -5.72 -9.84 0.78
N GLN A 86 -4.77 -10.69 1.16
CA GLN A 86 -3.91 -10.50 2.32
C GLN A 86 -2.56 -11.19 2.13
N LEU A 87 -1.55 -10.67 2.78
CA LEU A 87 -0.19 -11.22 2.77
C LEU A 87 0.47 -11.02 4.13
N LEU A 88 1.06 -12.11 4.66
CA LEU A 88 1.94 -12.03 5.81
C LEU A 88 3.32 -11.56 5.36
N ILE A 89 3.81 -10.49 5.95
CA ILE A 89 5.08 -9.84 5.62
C ILE A 89 6.01 -9.92 6.82
N SER A 90 7.21 -10.44 6.61
CA SER A 90 8.26 -10.47 7.63
C SER A 90 9.38 -9.51 7.26
N PHE A 91 9.84 -8.72 8.23
CA PHE A 91 10.93 -7.77 8.08
C PHE A 91 12.22 -8.36 8.62
N THR A 92 13.28 -8.34 7.83
CA THR A 92 14.61 -8.84 8.22
C THR A 92 15.57 -7.70 8.56
N ASN A 93 15.37 -6.53 7.97
CA ASN A 93 16.18 -5.35 8.23
C ASN A 93 15.40 -4.37 9.08
N TRP A 94 16.08 -3.75 10.06
CA TRP A 94 15.46 -2.68 10.84
C TRP A 94 15.19 -1.44 9.98
N GLY A 95 14.13 -0.73 10.29
CA GLY A 95 13.73 0.48 9.56
C GLY A 95 12.25 0.79 9.68
N ASN A 96 11.87 1.87 9.03
CA ASN A 96 10.49 2.29 8.88
C ASN A 96 9.99 1.86 7.51
N TYR A 97 8.80 1.29 7.44
CA TYR A 97 8.24 0.77 6.21
C TYR A 97 6.82 1.30 5.97
N TYR A 98 6.57 1.75 4.75
CA TYR A 98 5.24 1.91 4.20
C TYR A 98 4.95 0.74 3.29
N LEU A 99 3.75 0.17 3.40
CA LEU A 99 3.32 -0.97 2.61
C LEU A 99 2.40 -0.50 1.49
N GLY A 100 2.50 -1.09 0.32
CA GLY A 100 1.71 -0.72 -0.85
C GLY A 100 1.20 -1.92 -1.60
N VAL A 101 0.06 -1.77 -2.27
CA VAL A 101 -0.56 -2.79 -3.12
C VAL A 101 -0.87 -2.21 -4.49
N GLU A 102 -0.54 -2.96 -5.54
CA GLU A 102 -0.88 -2.68 -6.93
C GLU A 102 -1.78 -3.81 -7.43
N SER A 103 -2.95 -3.48 -8.00
CA SER A 103 -3.80 -4.47 -8.65
C SER A 103 -3.37 -4.69 -10.09
N ILE A 104 -3.48 -5.93 -10.57
CA ILE A 104 -3.06 -6.35 -11.89
C ILE A 104 -4.17 -7.24 -12.47
N VAL A 105 -4.77 -6.83 -13.59
CA VAL A 105 -5.77 -7.63 -14.28
C VAL A 105 -5.14 -8.42 -15.41
N TYR A 106 -5.40 -9.71 -15.45
CA TYR A 106 -5.08 -10.61 -16.55
C TYR A 106 -6.39 -11.00 -17.24
N TYR A 107 -6.69 -10.39 -18.38
CA TYR A 107 -7.88 -10.74 -19.14
C TYR A 107 -7.76 -12.14 -19.75
N SER A 108 -8.91 -12.78 -19.96
CA SER A 108 -8.97 -14.13 -20.55
C SER A 108 -8.21 -14.21 -21.88
N GLY A 109 -7.32 -15.19 -21.99
CA GLY A 109 -6.45 -15.37 -23.15
C GLY A 109 -5.22 -14.44 -23.21
N GLN A 110 -5.03 -13.54 -22.23
CA GLN A 110 -3.86 -12.66 -22.17
C GLN A 110 -2.82 -13.19 -21.17
N THR A 111 -1.54 -13.10 -21.56
CA THR A 111 -0.41 -13.48 -20.71
C THR A 111 0.24 -12.27 -20.03
N VAL A 112 -0.08 -11.06 -20.49
CA VAL A 112 0.44 -9.81 -19.94
C VAL A 112 -0.63 -9.14 -19.08
N GLY A 113 -0.30 -8.88 -17.83
CA GLY A 113 -1.20 -8.20 -16.90
C GLY A 113 -1.19 -6.70 -17.10
N ILE A 114 -2.35 -6.07 -16.98
CA ILE A 114 -2.52 -4.61 -16.96
C ILE A 114 -2.58 -4.17 -15.52
N LYS A 115 -1.66 -3.30 -15.13
CA LYS A 115 -1.52 -2.78 -13.77
C LYS A 115 -2.39 -1.57 -13.53
N SER A 116 -2.82 -1.37 -12.28
CA SER A 116 -3.42 -0.11 -11.87
C SER A 116 -2.45 1.06 -12.13
N ALA A 117 -3.00 2.24 -12.43
CA ALA A 117 -2.20 3.44 -12.71
C ALA A 117 -1.38 3.88 -11.49
N THR A 118 -1.87 3.61 -10.30
CA THR A 118 -1.25 3.98 -9.03
C THR A 118 -1.21 2.79 -8.07
N LYS A 119 -0.24 2.81 -7.15
CA LYS A 119 -0.20 1.91 -6.00
C LYS A 119 -0.93 2.54 -4.83
N SER A 120 -1.71 1.73 -4.12
CA SER A 120 -2.35 2.12 -2.86
C SER A 120 -1.37 1.95 -1.72
N TRP A 121 -0.95 3.04 -1.06
CA TRP A 121 0.04 3.02 0.01
C TRP A 121 -0.59 3.21 1.38
N SER A 122 -0.03 2.54 2.39
CA SER A 122 -0.49 2.61 3.78
C SER A 122 -0.41 4.00 4.43
N ASN A 123 0.38 4.90 3.87
CA ASN A 123 0.47 6.30 4.33
C ASN A 123 -0.54 7.23 3.66
N MET A 124 -1.40 6.73 2.77
CA MET A 124 -2.42 7.52 2.06
C MET A 124 -3.75 7.44 2.81
N ALA A 125 -4.26 8.58 3.28
CA ALA A 125 -5.49 8.64 4.07
C ALA A 125 -6.72 8.12 3.29
N GLU A 126 -6.83 8.45 2.02
CA GLU A 126 -7.92 8.01 1.13
C GLU A 126 -7.96 6.49 0.92
N VAL A 127 -6.83 5.80 1.07
CA VAL A 127 -6.74 4.35 0.92
C VAL A 127 -6.95 3.62 2.24
N THR A 128 -6.60 4.26 3.35
CA THR A 128 -6.60 3.67 4.69
C THR A 128 -7.82 4.09 5.53
N ASN A 129 -8.84 4.63 4.89
CA ASN A 129 -10.05 5.10 5.55
C ASN A 129 -9.75 6.14 6.65
N ASN A 130 -8.91 7.12 6.34
CA ASN A 130 -8.39 8.16 7.22
C ASN A 130 -7.52 7.67 8.41
N ASN A 131 -7.00 6.45 8.33
CA ASN A 131 -6.08 5.88 9.33
C ASN A 131 -4.75 5.48 8.69
N PRO A 132 -3.94 6.43 8.18
CA PRO A 132 -2.65 6.11 7.58
C PRO A 132 -1.73 5.45 8.60
N PHE A 133 -0.98 4.44 8.16
CA PHE A 133 -0.09 3.69 9.03
C PHE A 133 1.27 3.38 8.38
N GLY A 134 2.24 3.06 9.24
CA GLY A 134 3.53 2.51 8.88
C GLY A 134 3.92 1.39 9.84
N VAL A 135 4.94 0.64 9.48
CA VAL A 135 5.51 -0.40 10.32
C VAL A 135 6.94 -0.02 10.66
N MET A 136 7.27 -0.05 11.95
CA MET A 136 8.63 0.11 12.45
C MET A 136 9.15 -1.26 12.89
N PHE A 137 10.28 -1.66 12.34
CA PHE A 137 11.00 -2.82 12.82
C PHE A 137 12.39 -2.41 13.30
N PHE A 138 12.67 -2.66 14.56
CA PHE A 138 13.99 -2.49 15.15
C PHE A 138 14.41 -3.83 15.73
N ALA A 139 15.48 -4.41 15.19
CA ALA A 139 16.08 -5.58 15.80
C ALA A 139 16.55 -5.21 17.21
N ALA A 140 16.25 -6.06 18.18
CA ALA A 140 16.80 -5.90 19.52
C ALA A 140 18.33 -5.87 19.41
N PRO A 141 19.03 -4.96 20.12
CA PRO A 141 20.47 -4.99 20.16
C PRO A 141 20.92 -6.37 20.66
N GLY A 142 21.94 -6.92 20.03
CA GLY A 142 22.55 -8.18 20.47
C GLY A 142 22.96 -8.07 21.94
N GLY A 143 22.81 -9.15 22.70
CA GLY A 143 23.21 -9.18 24.09
C GLY A 143 24.68 -8.82 24.22
N VAL A 144 25.03 -8.06 25.26
CA VAL A 144 26.43 -7.73 25.60
C VAL A 144 27.13 -9.00 25.98
N GLY A 145 28.07 -9.45 25.13
CA GLY A 145 28.98 -10.56 25.45
C GLY A 145 30.29 -10.07 26.11
N GLY A 146 31.00 -10.98 26.75
CA GLY A 146 32.37 -10.71 27.24
C GLY A 146 32.46 -9.79 28.45
N LEU A 147 31.38 -9.65 29.24
CA LEU A 147 31.45 -8.98 30.55
C LEU A 147 32.53 -9.60 31.42
N ARG A 148 33.50 -8.80 31.83
CA ARG A 148 34.57 -9.19 32.74
C ARG A 148 34.91 -8.03 33.68
N LEU A 149 35.24 -8.34 34.92
CA LEU A 149 35.86 -7.39 35.83
C LEU A 149 37.31 -7.18 35.39
N ILE A 150 37.68 -5.93 35.22
CA ILE A 150 39.09 -5.53 35.06
C ILE A 150 39.53 -5.08 36.44
N PRO A 151 40.50 -5.78 37.09
CA PRO A 151 40.99 -5.43 38.42
C PRO A 151 41.79 -4.12 38.44
#